data_06390833f54532c4f3b6463ee8bb4f7b
#
_entry.id   06390833f54532c4f3b6463ee8bb4f7b
#
_cell.length_a   1.000
_cell.length_b   1.000
_cell.length_c   1.000
_cell.angle_alpha   90.00
_cell.angle_beta   90.00
_cell.angle_gamma   90.00
#
_symmetry.space_group_name_H-M   'P 1'
#
loop_
_entity.id
_entity.type
_entity.pdbx_description
1 polymer ?
#
loop_
_entity_poly.entity_id
_entity_poly.type
_entity_poly.pdbx_seq_one_letter_code
_entity_poly.pdbx_strand_id
1 'polypeptide(L)'
;MSVTEEDILSFDVYDLIKQVKAIKDKNNAVLDATGGRFNIFQILGVKQHETTHSKIIASFLNPKGTHGMKERFLELFLEECFSGEDLCEFNFECKNAVVKTESYAPTEGTQGRIDILITSGAKRIVIENKLICEKIFIIK
;
A
#
# COMPACT_ATOMS: atom_id res chain seq x y z
N MET A 1 -46.22 -2.39 29.74
CA MET A 1 -45.65 -1.84 28.49
C MET A 1 -44.62 -2.83 28.00
N SER A 2 -44.93 -3.56 26.96
CA SER A 2 -44.00 -4.54 26.35
C SER A 2 -43.08 -3.78 25.39
N VAL A 3 -41.81 -3.75 25.70
CA VAL A 3 -40.80 -3.24 24.80
C VAL A 3 -40.70 -4.22 23.63
N THR A 4 -40.87 -3.74 22.39
CA THR A 4 -40.85 -4.60 21.20
C THR A 4 -39.39 -4.87 20.77
N GLU A 5 -39.18 -5.97 20.02
CA GLU A 5 -37.84 -6.28 19.48
C GLU A 5 -37.33 -5.16 18.58
N GLU A 6 -38.21 -4.43 17.88
CA GLU A 6 -37.88 -3.25 17.08
C GLU A 6 -37.35 -2.09 17.91
N ASP A 7 -37.89 -1.89 19.14
CA ASP A 7 -37.42 -0.84 20.05
C ASP A 7 -36.01 -1.14 20.60
N ILE A 8 -35.72 -2.42 20.85
CA ILE A 8 -34.39 -2.86 21.32
C ILE A 8 -33.37 -2.70 20.18
N LEU A 9 -33.72 -3.10 18.95
CA LEU A 9 -32.85 -2.99 17.78
C LEU A 9 -32.54 -1.54 17.42
N SER A 10 -33.54 -0.65 17.49
CA SER A 10 -33.35 0.79 17.21
C SER A 10 -32.46 1.48 18.24
N PHE A 11 -32.55 1.08 19.51
CA PHE A 11 -31.69 1.61 20.57
C PHE A 11 -30.23 1.19 20.37
N ASP A 12 -30.00 -0.07 19.99
CA ASP A 12 -28.66 -0.61 19.77
C ASP A 12 -27.97 0.07 18.57
N VAL A 13 -28.70 0.29 17.47
CA VAL A 13 -28.20 1.00 16.28
C VAL A 13 -27.85 2.47 16.60
N TYR A 14 -28.69 3.15 17.36
CA TYR A 14 -28.45 4.54 17.75
C TYR A 14 -27.17 4.68 18.61
N ASP A 15 -27.00 3.78 19.57
CA ASP A 15 -25.84 3.77 20.46
C ASP A 15 -24.55 3.44 19.67
N LEU A 16 -24.62 2.52 18.73
CA LEU A 16 -23.53 2.21 17.79
C LEU A 16 -23.12 3.43 16.95
N ILE A 17 -24.09 4.14 16.38
CA ILE A 17 -23.82 5.36 15.60
C ILE A 17 -23.15 6.43 16.44
N LYS A 18 -23.58 6.58 17.70
CA LYS A 18 -23.00 7.53 18.67
C LYS A 18 -21.55 7.19 19.00
N GLN A 19 -21.24 5.89 19.20
CA GLN A 19 -19.88 5.41 19.44
C GLN A 19 -19.00 5.64 18.22
N VAL A 20 -19.46 5.29 17.01
CA VAL A 20 -18.74 5.54 15.74
C VAL A 20 -18.46 7.04 15.56
N LYS A 21 -19.43 7.90 15.85
CA LYS A 21 -19.24 9.36 15.79
C LYS A 21 -18.16 9.83 16.78
N ALA A 22 -18.20 9.36 18.02
CA ALA A 22 -17.20 9.71 19.03
C ALA A 22 -15.78 9.28 18.62
N ILE A 23 -15.62 8.08 18.05
CA ILE A 23 -14.35 7.59 17.53
C ILE A 23 -13.87 8.48 16.36
N LYS A 24 -14.76 8.81 15.42
CA LYS A 24 -14.46 9.68 14.30
C LYS A 24 -14.01 11.07 14.76
N ASP A 25 -14.70 11.66 15.71
CA ASP A 25 -14.38 13.00 16.23
C ASP A 25 -13.03 12.99 16.96
N LYS A 26 -12.74 11.95 17.74
CA LYS A 26 -11.43 11.75 18.37
C LYS A 26 -10.31 11.59 17.34
N ASN A 27 -10.51 10.77 16.32
CA ASN A 27 -9.52 10.59 15.24
C ASN A 27 -9.29 11.90 14.49
N ASN A 28 -10.34 12.66 14.19
CA ASN A 28 -10.22 13.97 13.54
C ASN A 28 -9.39 14.93 14.39
N ALA A 29 -9.64 15.01 15.69
CA ALA A 29 -8.88 15.86 16.60
C ALA A 29 -7.38 15.49 16.63
N VAL A 30 -7.07 14.19 16.60
CA VAL A 30 -5.66 13.72 16.52
C VAL A 30 -5.03 14.12 15.19
N LEU A 31 -5.72 13.90 14.07
CA LEU A 31 -5.21 14.27 12.74
C LEU A 31 -4.95 15.78 12.62
N ASP A 32 -5.83 16.59 13.20
CA ASP A 32 -5.67 18.06 13.18
C ASP A 32 -4.50 18.50 14.07
N ALA A 33 -4.34 17.90 15.25
CA ALA A 33 -3.27 18.22 16.20
C ALA A 33 -1.88 17.77 15.72
N THR A 34 -1.81 16.67 14.96
CA THR A 34 -0.54 16.07 14.49
C THR A 34 -0.15 16.47 13.07
N GLY A 35 -0.98 17.25 12.37
CA GLY A 35 -0.80 17.52 10.94
C GLY A 35 -1.02 16.28 10.05
N GLY A 36 -1.69 15.22 10.57
CA GLY A 36 -1.93 13.98 9.85
C GLY A 36 -2.81 14.13 8.60
N ARG A 37 -3.42 15.32 8.40
CA ARG A 37 -4.12 15.66 7.16
C ARG A 37 -3.19 16.24 6.07
N PHE A 38 -1.91 16.50 6.42
CA PHE A 38 -0.97 16.97 5.43
C PHE A 38 -0.71 15.89 4.38
N ASN A 39 -1.06 16.18 3.15
CA ASN A 39 -0.91 15.25 2.04
C ASN A 39 -0.21 15.96 0.86
N ILE A 40 1.07 15.68 0.70
CA ILE A 40 1.89 16.26 -0.37
C ILE A 40 1.33 15.93 -1.77
N PHE A 41 0.78 14.74 -1.98
CA PHE A 41 0.22 14.35 -3.27
C PHE A 41 -1.04 15.15 -3.62
N GLN A 42 -1.83 15.51 -2.58
CA GLN A 42 -3.00 16.38 -2.77
C GLN A 42 -2.57 17.80 -3.10
N ILE A 43 -1.55 18.33 -2.40
CA ILE A 43 -1.02 19.68 -2.62
C ILE A 43 -0.46 19.81 -4.03
N LEU A 44 0.24 18.79 -4.52
CA LEU A 44 0.81 18.76 -5.86
C LEU A 44 -0.21 18.44 -6.96
N GLY A 45 -1.47 18.17 -6.61
CA GLY A 45 -2.52 17.81 -7.57
C GLY A 45 -2.35 16.44 -8.22
N VAL A 46 -1.46 15.59 -7.70
CA VAL A 46 -1.15 14.26 -8.27
C VAL A 46 -1.79 13.11 -7.49
N LYS A 47 -2.74 13.40 -6.62
CA LYS A 47 -3.39 12.41 -5.74
C LYS A 47 -3.97 11.19 -6.49
N GLN A 48 -4.43 11.38 -7.72
CA GLN A 48 -5.02 10.32 -8.55
C GLN A 48 -4.10 9.82 -9.67
N HIS A 49 -2.84 10.22 -9.67
CA HIS A 49 -1.88 9.82 -10.70
C HIS A 49 -1.14 8.54 -10.28
N GLU A 50 -1.70 7.38 -10.55
CA GLU A 50 -1.12 6.07 -10.23
C GLU A 50 0.34 5.95 -10.70
N THR A 51 0.63 6.40 -11.92
CA THR A 51 1.99 6.43 -12.48
C THR A 51 2.98 7.23 -11.65
N THR A 52 2.56 8.37 -11.10
CA THR A 52 3.41 9.21 -10.24
C THR A 52 3.68 8.52 -8.91
N HIS A 53 2.65 7.90 -8.33
CA HIS A 53 2.80 7.12 -7.10
C HIS A 53 3.73 5.92 -7.32
N SER A 54 3.56 5.18 -8.43
CA SER A 54 4.43 4.06 -8.78
C SER A 54 5.89 4.48 -8.94
N LYS A 55 6.17 5.64 -9.55
CA LYS A 55 7.53 6.19 -9.65
C LYS A 55 8.14 6.52 -8.30
N ILE A 56 7.35 7.08 -7.37
CA ILE A 56 7.81 7.39 -6.02
C ILE A 56 8.11 6.11 -5.24
N ILE A 57 7.20 5.13 -5.27
CA ILE A 57 7.39 3.82 -4.63
C ILE A 57 8.63 3.13 -5.20
N ALA A 58 8.76 3.06 -6.53
CA ALA A 58 9.91 2.47 -7.20
C ALA A 58 11.22 3.18 -6.83
N SER A 59 11.21 4.50 -6.63
CA SER A 59 12.38 5.26 -6.19
C SER A 59 12.82 4.83 -4.79
N PHE A 60 11.90 4.65 -3.85
CA PHE A 60 12.22 4.15 -2.51
C PHE A 60 12.71 2.70 -2.52
N LEU A 61 12.09 1.83 -3.32
CA LEU A 61 12.45 0.42 -3.40
C LEU A 61 13.75 0.16 -4.18
N ASN A 62 14.30 1.17 -4.86
CA ASN A 62 15.51 1.01 -5.66
C ASN A 62 16.77 1.08 -4.77
N PRO A 63 17.55 -0.02 -4.63
CA PRO A 63 18.78 -0.02 -3.81
C PRO A 63 19.83 1.00 -4.25
N LYS A 64 19.76 1.41 -5.54
CA LYS A 64 20.65 2.40 -6.16
C LYS A 64 20.01 3.79 -6.24
N GLY A 65 18.88 3.98 -5.55
CA GLY A 65 18.17 5.26 -5.51
C GLY A 65 18.93 6.35 -4.78
N THR A 66 18.57 7.59 -5.06
CA THR A 66 19.23 8.80 -4.49
C THR A 66 18.90 9.03 -3.00
N HIS A 67 18.02 8.22 -2.41
CA HIS A 67 17.65 8.30 -0.98
C HIS A 67 18.79 7.88 -0.03
N GLY A 68 19.87 7.24 -0.53
CA GLY A 68 21.05 6.86 0.25
C GLY A 68 20.87 5.69 1.23
N MET A 69 19.66 5.10 1.31
CA MET A 69 19.35 4.01 2.24
C MET A 69 19.69 2.63 1.68
N LYS A 70 20.28 2.57 0.48
CA LYS A 70 20.64 1.33 -0.23
C LYS A 70 19.44 0.36 -0.31
N GLU A 71 19.64 -0.91 0.07
CA GLU A 71 18.61 -1.96 0.04
C GLU A 71 17.58 -1.89 1.17
N ARG A 72 17.78 -1.03 2.18
CA ARG A 72 17.00 -1.08 3.43
C ARG A 72 15.48 -0.93 3.23
N PHE A 73 15.05 -0.05 2.35
CA PHE A 73 13.62 0.12 2.08
C PHE A 73 13.01 -1.11 1.39
N LEU A 74 13.76 -1.75 0.49
CA LEU A 74 13.30 -2.98 -0.17
C LEU A 74 13.25 -4.16 0.81
N GLU A 75 14.21 -4.27 1.72
CA GLU A 75 14.19 -5.27 2.80
C GLU A 75 12.95 -5.12 3.68
N LEU A 76 12.69 -3.91 4.21
CA LEU A 76 11.53 -3.62 5.03
C LEU A 76 10.22 -3.90 4.29
N PHE A 77 10.15 -3.56 3.02
CA PHE A 77 8.97 -3.86 2.18
C PHE A 77 8.74 -5.38 2.08
N LEU A 78 9.79 -6.16 1.89
CA LEU A 78 9.68 -7.62 1.80
C LEU A 78 9.33 -8.23 3.16
N GLU A 79 9.92 -7.75 4.25
CA GLU A 79 9.59 -8.16 5.61
C GLU A 79 8.10 -7.93 5.94
N GLU A 80 7.52 -6.83 5.47
CA GLU A 80 6.10 -6.52 5.68
C GLU A 80 5.17 -7.36 4.77
N CYS A 81 5.58 -7.62 3.53
CA CYS A 81 4.75 -8.31 2.54
C CYS A 81 4.77 -9.84 2.68
N PHE A 82 5.82 -10.40 3.27
CA PHE A 82 6.00 -11.85 3.40
C PHE A 82 6.10 -12.25 4.88
N SER A 83 5.49 -13.38 5.24
CA SER A 83 5.77 -14.00 6.53
C SER A 83 7.22 -14.48 6.58
N GLY A 84 7.82 -14.55 7.79
CA GLY A 84 9.24 -14.87 7.96
C GLY A 84 9.71 -16.14 7.25
N GLU A 85 8.88 -17.21 7.24
CA GLU A 85 9.18 -18.46 6.54
C GLU A 85 9.16 -18.29 5.01
N ASP A 86 8.14 -17.65 4.48
CA ASP A 86 8.01 -17.36 3.03
C ASP A 86 9.15 -16.49 2.52
N LEU A 87 9.60 -15.52 3.32
CA LEU A 87 10.71 -14.64 2.95
C LEU A 87 12.04 -15.42 2.89
N CYS A 88 12.28 -16.30 3.85
CA CYS A 88 13.46 -17.15 3.85
C CYS A 88 13.50 -18.09 2.65
N GLU A 89 12.36 -18.72 2.32
CA GLU A 89 12.25 -19.59 1.16
C GLU A 89 12.42 -18.83 -0.16
N PHE A 90 11.84 -17.63 -0.24
CA PHE A 90 11.98 -16.76 -1.41
C PHE A 90 13.42 -16.28 -1.60
N ASN A 91 14.19 -16.08 -0.53
CA ASN A 91 15.62 -15.71 -0.55
C ASN A 91 15.97 -14.68 -1.65
N PHE A 92 15.34 -13.51 -1.60
CA PHE A 92 15.52 -12.46 -2.59
C PHE A 92 16.74 -11.58 -2.24
N GLU A 93 17.68 -11.43 -3.17
CA GLU A 93 18.85 -10.60 -2.97
C GLU A 93 18.56 -9.13 -3.24
N CYS A 94 18.29 -8.35 -2.20
CA CYS A 94 17.90 -6.94 -2.30
C CYS A 94 18.99 -6.03 -2.83
N LYS A 95 20.25 -6.27 -2.46
CA LYS A 95 21.40 -5.42 -2.77
C LYS A 95 21.61 -5.19 -4.27
N ASN A 96 21.42 -6.22 -5.08
CA ASN A 96 21.62 -6.19 -6.53
C ASN A 96 20.30 -6.05 -7.32
N ALA A 97 19.20 -5.81 -6.63
CA ALA A 97 17.91 -5.67 -7.26
C ALA A 97 17.87 -4.49 -8.25
N VAL A 98 17.13 -4.69 -9.33
CA VAL A 98 16.86 -3.68 -10.36
C VAL A 98 15.37 -3.40 -10.36
N VAL A 99 15.01 -2.14 -10.14
CA VAL A 99 13.62 -1.67 -10.10
C VAL A 99 13.30 -0.90 -11.37
N LYS A 100 12.21 -1.29 -12.04
CA LYS A 100 11.69 -0.64 -13.25
C LYS A 100 10.22 -0.30 -13.08
N THR A 101 9.81 0.85 -13.60
CA THR A 101 8.41 1.26 -13.71
C THR A 101 7.91 1.09 -15.15
N GLU A 102 6.59 0.93 -15.31
CA GLU A 102 5.93 0.86 -16.62
C GLU A 102 6.55 -0.20 -17.55
N SER A 103 6.91 -1.36 -17.01
CA SER A 103 7.47 -2.47 -17.77
C SER A 103 6.35 -3.28 -18.45
N TYR A 104 6.60 -3.79 -19.64
CA TYR A 104 5.72 -4.75 -20.28
C TYR A 104 6.08 -6.17 -19.85
N ALA A 105 5.06 -6.97 -19.49
CA ALA A 105 5.28 -8.38 -19.23
C ALA A 105 5.64 -9.09 -20.54
N PRO A 106 6.78 -9.78 -20.64
CA PRO A 106 7.12 -10.58 -21.81
C PRO A 106 6.37 -11.93 -21.77
N THR A 107 5.06 -11.89 -21.90
CA THR A 107 4.23 -13.11 -21.91
C THR A 107 3.46 -13.15 -23.21
N GLU A 108 3.60 -14.26 -23.95
CA GLU A 108 2.83 -14.51 -25.16
C GLU A 108 1.33 -14.42 -24.85
N GLY A 109 0.64 -13.44 -25.42
CA GLY A 109 -0.82 -13.31 -25.38
C GLY A 109 -1.40 -12.30 -24.40
N THR A 110 -0.63 -11.67 -23.52
CA THR A 110 -1.14 -10.65 -22.58
C THR A 110 -0.29 -9.37 -22.65
N GLN A 111 -0.80 -8.35 -23.31
CA GLN A 111 -0.23 -7.00 -23.23
C GLN A 111 -0.69 -6.32 -21.95
N GLY A 112 -0.09 -6.69 -20.82
CA GLY A 112 -0.28 -6.04 -19.54
C GLY A 112 0.89 -5.11 -19.22
N ARG A 113 0.62 -3.84 -18.91
CA ARG A 113 1.62 -2.93 -18.37
C ARG A 113 1.76 -3.20 -16.87
N ILE A 114 2.97 -3.49 -16.43
CA ILE A 114 3.32 -3.69 -15.01
C ILE A 114 3.72 -2.33 -14.45
N ASP A 115 3.12 -1.92 -13.33
CA ASP A 115 3.42 -0.64 -12.70
C ASP A 115 4.84 -0.60 -12.15
N ILE A 116 5.26 -1.63 -11.37
CA ILE A 116 6.62 -1.74 -10.86
C ILE A 116 7.08 -3.19 -10.97
N LEU A 117 8.23 -3.40 -11.58
CA LEU A 117 8.93 -4.68 -11.67
C LEU A 117 10.27 -4.60 -10.93
N ILE A 118 10.48 -5.50 -9.97
CA ILE A 118 11.73 -5.64 -9.25
C ILE A 118 12.34 -6.99 -9.60
N THR A 119 13.59 -7.00 -10.04
CA THR A 119 14.31 -8.21 -10.47
C THR A 119 15.61 -8.38 -9.72
N SER A 120 15.94 -9.61 -9.32
CA SER A 120 17.23 -9.99 -8.76
C SER A 120 17.58 -11.41 -9.20
N GLY A 121 18.58 -11.56 -10.05
CA GLY A 121 18.86 -12.83 -10.71
C GLY A 121 17.68 -13.35 -11.51
N ALA A 122 17.23 -14.56 -11.24
CA ALA A 122 16.05 -15.18 -11.87
C ALA A 122 14.73 -14.80 -11.19
N LYS A 123 14.77 -14.15 -10.01
CA LYS A 123 13.59 -13.84 -9.20
C LYS A 123 12.99 -12.50 -9.61
N ARG A 124 11.66 -12.44 -9.58
CA ARG A 124 10.91 -11.25 -9.96
C ARG A 124 9.81 -10.97 -8.95
N ILE A 125 9.59 -9.70 -8.68
CA ILE A 125 8.48 -9.19 -7.87
C ILE A 125 7.73 -8.19 -8.75
N VAL A 126 6.44 -8.38 -8.88
CA VAL A 126 5.54 -7.50 -9.62
C VAL A 126 4.65 -6.79 -8.63
N ILE A 127 4.59 -5.47 -8.71
CA ILE A 127 3.70 -4.65 -7.90
C ILE A 127 2.75 -3.92 -8.83
N GLU A 128 1.46 -4.14 -8.62
CA GLU A 128 0.38 -3.42 -9.26
C GLU A 128 -0.15 -2.39 -8.27
N ASN A 129 -0.05 -1.11 -8.60
CA ASN A 129 -0.43 -0.01 -7.74
C ASN A 129 -1.81 0.54 -8.14
N LYS A 130 -2.83 0.27 -7.33
CA LYS A 130 -4.20 0.75 -7.53
C LYS A 130 -4.59 1.71 -6.40
N LEU A 131 -4.87 2.97 -6.73
CA LEU A 131 -5.30 3.97 -5.75
C LEU A 131 -6.73 3.77 -5.23
N ILE A 132 -7.55 3.01 -5.95
CA ILE A 132 -8.98 2.83 -5.64
C ILE A 132 -9.28 1.43 -5.06
N CYS A 133 -8.36 0.47 -5.23
CA CYS A 133 -8.44 -0.88 -4.66
C CYS A 133 -7.13 -1.21 -3.96
N GLU A 134 -7.19 -1.39 -2.64
CA GLU A 134 -6.04 -1.80 -1.82
C GLU A 134 -5.64 -3.27 -2.10
N LYS A 135 -5.12 -3.55 -3.29
CA LYS A 135 -4.57 -4.87 -3.60
C LYS A 135 -3.18 -4.72 -4.22
N ILE A 136 -2.18 -5.10 -3.44
CA ILE A 136 -0.83 -5.35 -3.94
C ILE A 136 -0.80 -6.82 -4.37
N PHE A 137 -0.59 -7.08 -5.66
CA PHE A 137 -0.36 -8.43 -6.15
C PHE A 137 1.14 -8.65 -6.25
N ILE A 138 1.64 -9.63 -5.50
CA ILE A 138 3.02 -10.08 -5.60
C ILE A 138 2.98 -11.43 -6.32
N ILE A 139 3.55 -11.48 -7.52
CA ILE A 139 3.73 -12.71 -8.30
C ILE A 139 5.18 -13.14 -8.13
N LYS A 140 5.36 -14.34 -7.58
CA LYS A 140 6.67 -14.98 -7.42
C LYS A 140 7.16 -15.51 -8.76
#